data_7abc4ff3564f16609dc2726cc8a48abb
#
_entry.id   7abc4ff3564f16609dc2726cc8a48abb
#
_cell.length_a   1.000
_cell.length_b   1.000
_cell.length_c   1.000
_cell.angle_alpha   90.00
_cell.angle_beta   90.00
_cell.angle_gamma   90.00
#
_symmetry.space_group_name_H-M   'P 1'
#
loop_
_entity.id
_entity.type
_entity.pdbx_description
1 polymer ?
#
loop_
_entity_poly.entity_id
_entity_poly.type
_entity_poly.pdbx_seq_one_letter_code
_entity_poly.pdbx_strand_id
1 'polypeptide(L)'
;VLGLGRSGLTAARALRAGGAIPIVWDDNEKSRIAADAEDFIILDLNKETSWQDIVCLIVSPGIPHLYPSPHPIVSKAWQNGVVVDNDIGLFFRSFATQEWDNFEVMPKVICVTGSNGKSTTTALIAHLLADSNREIVMAGNIGRGVLDIPPARDGTIVILELSSYQIDLARALAPDIAVFINLSPDHLDRHNGMGGYFSAKRRLFIDGNPDRSI
;
A
#
# COMPACT_ATOMS: atom_id res chain seq x y z
N VAL A 1 -2.25 11.97 6.10
CA VAL A 1 -2.54 11.17 4.89
C VAL A 1 -2.70 12.12 3.71
N LEU A 2 -2.01 11.86 2.60
CA LEU A 2 -2.07 12.64 1.38
C LEU A 2 -2.76 11.86 0.26
N GLY A 3 -3.82 12.45 -0.31
CA GLY A 3 -4.70 11.81 -1.29
C GLY A 3 -5.80 11.01 -0.61
N LEU A 4 -7.05 11.41 -0.84
CA LEU A 4 -8.25 10.90 -0.17
C LEU A 4 -9.14 10.06 -1.10
N GLY A 5 -8.52 9.42 -2.09
CA GLY A 5 -9.15 8.33 -2.83
C GLY A 5 -9.33 7.09 -1.95
N ARG A 6 -9.72 5.97 -2.58
CA ARG A 6 -9.98 4.71 -1.85
C ARG A 6 -8.86 4.31 -0.89
N SER A 7 -7.61 4.25 -1.33
CA SER A 7 -6.46 3.88 -0.49
C SER A 7 -6.21 4.85 0.65
N GLY A 8 -6.32 6.15 0.41
CA GLY A 8 -6.06 7.15 1.44
C GLY A 8 -7.14 7.19 2.53
N LEU A 9 -8.41 7.10 2.16
CA LEU A 9 -9.50 7.06 3.15
C LEU A 9 -9.45 5.78 3.99
N THR A 10 -9.16 4.62 3.38
CA THR A 10 -8.98 3.36 4.14
C THR A 10 -7.78 3.45 5.08
N ALA A 11 -6.67 4.06 4.63
CA ALA A 11 -5.51 4.29 5.49
C ALA A 11 -5.84 5.22 6.68
N ALA A 12 -6.57 6.31 6.43
CA ALA A 12 -6.97 7.23 7.49
C ALA A 12 -7.88 6.54 8.54
N ARG A 13 -8.84 5.74 8.08
CA ARG A 13 -9.73 4.96 8.97
C ARG A 13 -8.95 3.91 9.78
N ALA A 14 -8.05 3.18 9.14
CA ALA A 14 -7.21 2.17 9.81
C ALA A 14 -6.28 2.80 10.86
N LEU A 15 -5.65 3.93 10.53
CA LEU A 15 -4.82 4.69 11.48
C LEU A 15 -5.63 5.16 12.70
N ARG A 16 -6.84 5.70 12.47
CA ARG A 16 -7.75 6.10 13.56
C ARG A 16 -8.17 4.91 14.41
N ALA A 17 -8.50 3.79 13.80
CA ALA A 17 -8.85 2.57 14.52
C ALA A 17 -7.67 2.02 15.35
N GLY A 18 -6.43 2.23 14.89
CA GLY A 18 -5.20 1.90 15.60
C GLY A 18 -4.79 2.93 16.68
N GLY A 19 -5.62 3.94 16.97
CA GLY A 19 -5.37 4.95 18.00
C GLY A 19 -4.51 6.14 17.56
N ALA A 20 -4.14 6.25 16.28
CA ALA A 20 -3.49 7.43 15.76
C ALA A 20 -4.48 8.58 15.53
N ILE A 21 -3.99 9.80 15.40
CA ILE A 21 -4.76 10.99 15.03
C ILE A 21 -4.45 11.30 13.56
N PRO A 22 -5.27 10.85 12.59
CA PRO A 22 -5.02 11.12 11.19
C PRO A 22 -5.32 12.57 10.84
N ILE A 23 -4.33 13.26 10.31
CA ILE A 23 -4.49 14.53 9.62
C ILE A 23 -4.52 14.20 8.13
N VAL A 24 -5.51 14.73 7.40
CA VAL A 24 -5.73 14.35 6.01
C VAL A 24 -5.71 15.56 5.08
N TRP A 25 -5.25 15.33 3.85
CA TRP A 25 -5.23 16.35 2.80
C TRP A 25 -5.40 15.73 1.40
N ASP A 26 -6.12 16.43 0.56
CA ASP A 26 -6.22 16.17 -0.88
C ASP A 26 -6.32 17.51 -1.60
N ASP A 27 -5.73 17.65 -2.78
CA ASP A 27 -5.84 18.88 -3.57
C ASP A 27 -7.26 19.08 -4.09
N ASN A 28 -8.03 17.99 -4.24
CA ASN A 28 -9.44 18.03 -4.63
C ASN A 28 -10.33 18.39 -3.42
N GLU A 29 -11.03 19.52 -3.54
CA GLU A 29 -11.94 20.01 -2.50
C GLU A 29 -13.07 19.00 -2.17
N LYS A 30 -13.63 18.31 -3.17
CA LYS A 30 -14.69 17.32 -2.94
C LYS A 30 -14.22 16.17 -2.06
N SER A 31 -12.96 15.74 -2.24
CA SER A 31 -12.36 14.71 -1.39
C SER A 31 -12.18 15.19 0.05
N ARG A 32 -11.82 16.46 0.25
CA ARG A 32 -11.72 17.06 1.58
C ARG A 32 -13.09 17.16 2.27
N ILE A 33 -14.13 17.60 1.55
CA ILE A 33 -15.50 17.65 2.07
C ILE A 33 -15.99 16.26 2.49
N ALA A 34 -15.70 15.23 1.69
CA ALA A 34 -16.06 13.86 2.03
C ALA A 34 -15.34 13.36 3.30
N ALA A 35 -14.08 13.72 3.48
CA ALA A 35 -13.32 13.37 4.66
C ALA A 35 -13.76 14.15 5.92
N ASP A 36 -14.15 15.42 5.77
CA ASP A 36 -14.72 16.24 6.84
C ASP A 36 -16.04 15.64 7.36
N ALA A 37 -16.87 15.11 6.46
CA ALA A 37 -18.09 14.41 6.81
C ALA A 37 -17.86 13.10 7.62
N GLU A 38 -16.63 12.61 7.66
CA GLU A 38 -16.19 11.48 8.50
C GLU A 38 -15.42 11.94 9.75
N ASP A 39 -15.49 13.21 10.09
CA ASP A 39 -14.80 13.83 11.25
C ASP A 39 -13.26 13.66 11.21
N PHE A 40 -12.65 13.66 10.03
CA PHE A 40 -11.19 13.74 9.91
C PHE A 40 -10.70 15.18 10.03
N ILE A 41 -9.52 15.37 10.64
CA ILE A 41 -8.86 16.66 10.74
C ILE A 41 -8.29 17.02 9.35
N ILE A 42 -8.88 18.03 8.72
CA ILE A 42 -8.38 18.57 7.44
C ILE A 42 -7.36 19.67 7.75
N LEU A 43 -6.13 19.49 7.29
CA LEU A 43 -5.08 20.49 7.47
C LEU A 43 -4.32 20.71 6.15
N ASP A 44 -4.12 21.97 5.79
CA ASP A 44 -3.34 22.33 4.61
C ASP A 44 -1.86 22.01 4.83
N LEU A 45 -1.43 20.86 4.36
CA LEU A 45 -0.06 20.38 4.46
C LEU A 45 0.95 21.20 3.63
N ASN A 46 0.48 22.18 2.83
CA ASN A 46 1.37 23.16 2.18
C ASN A 46 1.89 24.23 3.15
N LYS A 47 1.31 24.38 4.31
CA LYS A 47 1.79 25.30 5.34
C LYS A 47 2.92 24.69 6.14
N GLU A 48 4.02 25.39 6.27
CA GLU A 48 5.23 24.91 6.97
C GLU A 48 4.96 24.57 8.44
N THR A 49 4.13 25.37 9.12
CA THR A 49 3.75 25.19 10.53
C THR A 49 2.95 23.90 10.79
N SER A 50 2.46 23.24 9.74
CA SER A 50 1.66 22.01 9.84
C SER A 50 2.49 20.75 10.11
N TRP A 51 3.83 20.83 10.15
CA TRP A 51 4.72 19.67 10.19
C TRP A 51 5.26 19.32 11.58
N GLN A 52 5.04 20.16 12.60
CA GLN A 52 5.68 20.01 13.90
C GLN A 52 5.39 18.70 14.62
N ASP A 53 4.19 18.15 14.45
CA ASP A 53 3.75 16.94 15.15
C ASP A 53 3.46 15.76 14.18
N ILE A 54 3.88 15.89 12.92
CA ILE A 54 3.65 14.86 11.92
C ILE A 54 4.77 13.82 11.98
N VAL A 55 4.42 12.59 12.36
CA VAL A 55 5.37 11.47 12.52
C VAL A 55 5.59 10.74 11.20
N CYS A 56 4.55 10.62 10.36
CA CYS A 56 4.60 9.89 9.11
C CYS A 56 3.61 10.48 8.10
N LEU A 57 4.00 10.55 6.83
CA LEU A 57 3.13 10.91 5.72
C LEU A 57 2.76 9.65 4.93
N ILE A 58 1.49 9.28 4.95
CA ILE A 58 0.96 8.18 4.13
C ILE A 58 0.42 8.77 2.83
N VAL A 59 0.93 8.28 1.70
CA VAL A 59 0.66 8.83 0.36
C VAL A 59 -0.10 7.82 -0.49
N SER A 60 -1.19 8.26 -1.11
CA SER A 60 -1.94 7.44 -2.07
C SER A 60 -1.10 7.14 -3.33
N PRO A 61 -1.22 5.94 -3.93
CA PRO A 61 -0.36 5.49 -5.04
C PRO A 61 -0.39 6.38 -6.29
N GLY A 62 -1.51 7.11 -6.51
CA GLY A 62 -1.66 8.04 -7.63
C GLY A 62 -0.77 9.28 -7.55
N ILE A 63 -0.29 9.64 -6.37
CA ILE A 63 0.48 10.85 -6.13
C ILE A 63 1.96 10.60 -6.40
N PRO A 64 2.63 11.44 -7.23
CA PRO A 64 4.06 11.29 -7.49
C PRO A 64 4.89 11.48 -6.22
N HIS A 65 5.73 10.50 -5.91
CA HIS A 65 6.67 10.63 -4.79
C HIS A 65 8.11 10.92 -5.25
N LEU A 66 8.49 10.53 -6.48
CA LEU A 66 9.81 10.80 -7.06
C LEU A 66 9.69 11.46 -8.43
N TYR A 67 9.09 10.80 -9.41
CA TYR A 67 9.07 11.21 -10.81
C TYR A 67 7.66 11.53 -11.31
N PRO A 68 7.54 12.43 -12.31
CA PRO A 68 8.62 13.25 -12.92
C PRO A 68 9.19 14.29 -11.95
N SER A 69 8.45 14.66 -10.95
CA SER A 69 8.86 15.45 -9.76
C SER A 69 7.99 15.05 -8.58
N PRO A 70 8.54 15.02 -7.36
CA PRO A 70 7.73 14.71 -6.19
C PRO A 70 6.66 15.78 -5.98
N HIS A 71 5.51 15.35 -5.49
CA HIS A 71 4.47 16.26 -5.06
C HIS A 71 5.02 17.26 -3.99
N PRO A 72 4.65 18.55 -4.00
CA PRO A 72 5.21 19.54 -3.07
C PRO A 72 5.13 19.12 -1.60
N ILE A 73 4.02 18.51 -1.19
CA ILE A 73 3.82 18.01 0.17
C ILE A 73 4.77 16.85 0.50
N VAL A 74 5.07 15.96 -0.45
CA VAL A 74 6.06 14.89 -0.26
C VAL A 74 7.46 15.46 -0.07
N SER A 75 7.83 16.46 -0.88
CA SER A 75 9.11 17.17 -0.74
C SER A 75 9.23 17.85 0.62
N LYS A 76 8.15 18.51 1.11
CA LYS A 76 8.12 19.11 2.44
C LYS A 76 8.25 18.09 3.56
N ALA A 77 7.61 16.93 3.44
CA ALA A 77 7.76 15.85 4.41
C ALA A 77 9.23 15.45 4.57
N TRP A 78 9.95 15.24 3.46
CA TRP A 78 11.38 14.92 3.51
C TRP A 78 12.23 16.03 4.08
N GLN A 79 11.95 17.30 3.72
CA GLN A 79 12.66 18.47 4.27
C GLN A 79 12.50 18.58 5.79
N ASN A 80 11.36 18.13 6.32
CA ASN A 80 11.08 18.11 7.76
C ASN A 80 11.44 16.79 8.44
N GLY A 81 12.14 15.87 7.76
CA GLY A 81 12.56 14.58 8.31
C GLY A 81 11.40 13.58 8.55
N VAL A 82 10.23 13.86 7.97
CA VAL A 82 9.05 13.00 8.13
C VAL A 82 9.14 11.79 7.22
N VAL A 83 8.89 10.63 7.79
CA VAL A 83 8.85 9.36 7.05
C VAL A 83 7.69 9.38 6.06
N VAL A 84 7.96 9.02 4.80
CA VAL A 84 6.94 8.88 3.76
C VAL A 84 6.73 7.40 3.47
N ASP A 85 5.48 6.94 3.48
CA ASP A 85 5.08 5.56 3.28
C ASP A 85 3.70 5.49 2.59
N ASN A 86 3.17 4.29 2.39
CA ASN A 86 1.84 4.08 1.82
C ASN A 86 1.05 3.01 2.58
N ASP A 87 -0.15 2.70 2.07
CA ASP A 87 -1.06 1.69 2.59
C ASP A 87 -0.43 0.28 2.63
N ILE A 88 0.40 -0.06 1.64
CA ILE A 88 1.09 -1.36 1.57
C ILE A 88 2.13 -1.49 2.68
N GLY A 89 2.95 -0.45 2.90
CA GLY A 89 3.92 -0.45 4.00
C GLY A 89 3.25 -0.52 5.37
N LEU A 90 2.12 0.17 5.55
CA LEU A 90 1.31 0.06 6.77
C LEU A 90 0.75 -1.36 6.95
N PHE A 91 0.23 -1.97 5.88
CA PHE A 91 -0.29 -3.34 5.91
C PHE A 91 0.79 -4.33 6.37
N PHE A 92 1.95 -4.34 5.74
CA PHE A 92 3.00 -5.29 6.11
C PHE A 92 3.51 -5.09 7.54
N ARG A 93 3.62 -3.85 8.00
CA ARG A 93 3.98 -3.59 9.42
C ARG A 93 2.91 -4.07 10.38
N SER A 94 1.64 -3.81 10.09
CA SER A 94 0.51 -4.29 10.90
C SER A 94 0.43 -5.83 10.88
N PHE A 95 0.62 -6.44 9.71
CA PHE A 95 0.61 -7.89 9.57
C PHE A 95 1.78 -8.55 10.33
N ALA A 96 2.97 -7.94 10.30
CA ALA A 96 4.14 -8.44 11.01
C ALA A 96 4.06 -8.31 12.55
N THR A 97 3.14 -7.49 13.08
CA THR A 97 2.94 -7.31 14.53
C THR A 97 1.80 -8.16 15.10
N GLN A 98 1.26 -9.09 14.32
CA GLN A 98 0.25 -10.03 14.82
C GLN A 98 0.86 -10.97 15.87
N GLU A 99 0.04 -11.39 16.81
CA GLU A 99 0.43 -12.40 17.79
C GLU A 99 0.40 -13.78 17.16
N TRP A 100 1.53 -14.16 16.55
CA TRP A 100 1.66 -15.40 15.77
C TRP A 100 1.34 -16.67 16.57
N ASP A 101 1.58 -16.66 17.87
CA ASP A 101 1.28 -17.79 18.76
C ASP A 101 -0.22 -18.11 18.85
N ASN A 102 -1.09 -17.19 18.39
CA ASN A 102 -2.54 -17.40 18.35
C ASN A 102 -3.01 -18.23 17.14
N PHE A 103 -2.11 -18.58 16.21
CA PHE A 103 -2.43 -19.33 15.00
C PHE A 103 -1.92 -20.77 15.06
N GLU A 104 -2.79 -21.73 14.83
CA GLU A 104 -2.39 -23.13 14.58
C GLU A 104 -1.80 -23.28 13.18
N VAL A 105 -2.37 -22.56 12.22
CA VAL A 105 -1.89 -22.48 10.83
C VAL A 105 -1.60 -21.03 10.47
N MET A 106 -0.33 -20.75 10.21
CA MET A 106 0.11 -19.38 9.88
C MET A 106 -0.61 -18.81 8.68
N PRO A 107 -1.15 -17.58 8.79
CA PRO A 107 -1.62 -16.82 7.63
C PRO A 107 -0.48 -16.56 6.65
N LYS A 108 -0.80 -16.48 5.34
CA LYS A 108 0.18 -16.28 4.28
C LYS A 108 -0.21 -15.10 3.38
N VAL A 109 0.80 -14.40 2.86
CA VAL A 109 0.63 -13.30 1.92
C VAL A 109 1.28 -13.65 0.58
N ILE A 110 0.47 -13.66 -0.48
CA ILE A 110 0.90 -13.83 -1.87
C ILE A 110 0.80 -12.48 -2.55
N CYS A 111 1.89 -11.98 -3.11
CA CYS A 111 1.91 -10.74 -3.87
C CYS A 111 2.10 -11.00 -5.35
N VAL A 112 1.27 -10.37 -6.18
CA VAL A 112 1.30 -10.48 -7.63
C VAL A 112 1.62 -9.12 -8.25
N THR A 113 2.69 -9.06 -9.05
CA THR A 113 3.04 -7.88 -9.83
C THR A 113 3.39 -8.23 -11.28
N GLY A 114 3.52 -7.24 -12.12
CA GLY A 114 3.82 -7.35 -13.55
C GLY A 114 3.29 -6.12 -14.28
N SER A 115 3.54 -6.02 -15.57
CA SER A 115 2.93 -4.97 -16.40
C SER A 115 1.48 -5.33 -16.71
N ASN A 116 1.22 -6.50 -17.24
CA ASN A 116 -0.08 -6.96 -17.68
C ASN A 116 -0.47 -8.29 -16.99
N GLY A 117 -1.78 -8.57 -16.92
CA GLY A 117 -2.31 -9.83 -16.41
C GLY A 117 -2.37 -9.97 -14.89
N LYS A 118 -2.00 -8.95 -14.12
CA LYS A 118 -2.02 -8.98 -12.64
C LYS A 118 -3.37 -9.42 -12.08
N SER A 119 -4.44 -8.72 -12.46
CA SER A 119 -5.80 -9.00 -11.95
C SER A 119 -6.28 -10.40 -12.30
N THR A 120 -6.01 -10.84 -13.53
CA THR A 120 -6.35 -12.21 -13.99
C THR A 120 -5.60 -13.27 -13.18
N THR A 121 -4.29 -13.07 -12.98
CA THR A 121 -3.47 -13.99 -12.20
C THR A 121 -3.88 -14.02 -10.73
N THR A 122 -4.15 -12.86 -10.14
CA THR A 122 -4.65 -12.76 -8.76
C THR A 122 -5.97 -13.51 -8.59
N ALA A 123 -6.93 -13.30 -9.51
CA ALA A 123 -8.21 -14.00 -9.49
C ALA A 123 -8.05 -15.50 -9.74
N LEU A 124 -7.14 -15.91 -10.62
CA LEU A 124 -6.86 -17.33 -10.89
C LEU A 124 -6.27 -18.02 -9.66
N ILE A 125 -5.30 -17.40 -8.98
CA ILE A 125 -4.74 -17.94 -7.73
C ILE A 125 -5.84 -18.09 -6.68
N ALA A 126 -6.70 -17.07 -6.50
CA ALA A 126 -7.81 -17.14 -5.56
C ALA A 126 -8.79 -18.27 -5.91
N HIS A 127 -9.10 -18.46 -7.20
CA HIS A 127 -9.98 -19.53 -7.68
C HIS A 127 -9.37 -20.92 -7.41
N LEU A 128 -8.09 -21.11 -7.69
CA LEU A 128 -7.41 -22.38 -7.46
C LEU A 128 -7.31 -22.74 -5.96
N LEU A 129 -7.30 -21.74 -5.09
CA LEU A 129 -7.25 -21.92 -3.64
C LEU A 129 -8.65 -21.98 -2.98
N ALA A 130 -9.73 -21.77 -3.73
CA ALA A 130 -11.09 -21.72 -3.19
C ALA A 130 -11.50 -22.99 -2.44
N ASP A 131 -11.05 -24.16 -2.90
CA ASP A 131 -11.37 -25.46 -2.30
C ASP A 131 -10.40 -25.90 -1.19
N SER A 132 -9.48 -25.00 -0.76
CA SER A 132 -8.44 -25.32 0.23
C SER A 132 -8.92 -25.36 1.70
N ASN A 133 -10.20 -25.12 1.96
CA ASN A 133 -10.77 -24.91 3.29
C ASN A 133 -10.13 -23.75 4.08
N ARG A 134 -9.51 -22.80 3.39
CA ARG A 134 -8.88 -21.59 3.97
C ARG A 134 -9.67 -20.36 3.60
N GLU A 135 -9.60 -19.34 4.44
CA GLU A 135 -10.12 -18.03 4.08
C GLU A 135 -9.20 -17.38 3.03
N ILE A 136 -9.75 -17.06 1.86
CA ILE A 136 -9.01 -16.41 0.76
C ILE A 136 -9.48 -14.96 0.66
N VAL A 137 -8.54 -14.02 0.81
CA VAL A 137 -8.81 -12.59 0.76
C VAL A 137 -8.02 -11.94 -0.37
N MET A 138 -8.70 -11.34 -1.34
CA MET A 138 -8.07 -10.53 -2.40
C MET A 138 -8.12 -9.06 -2.07
N ALA A 139 -7.00 -8.36 -2.24
CA ALA A 139 -6.90 -6.92 -1.98
C ALA A 139 -5.80 -6.24 -2.81
N GLY A 140 -5.60 -4.95 -2.59
CA GLY A 140 -4.57 -4.15 -3.24
C GLY A 140 -5.12 -3.28 -4.36
N ASN A 141 -4.54 -3.38 -5.55
CA ASN A 141 -4.97 -2.59 -6.71
C ASN A 141 -6.35 -3.00 -7.22
N ILE A 142 -6.80 -4.22 -6.92
CA ILE A 142 -8.15 -4.73 -7.18
C ILE A 142 -8.85 -5.14 -5.89
N GLY A 143 -10.16 -5.30 -5.96
CA GLY A 143 -10.95 -5.73 -4.81
C GLY A 143 -11.04 -4.64 -3.75
N ARG A 144 -10.72 -5.00 -2.51
CA ARG A 144 -10.72 -4.09 -1.36
C ARG A 144 -9.36 -3.43 -1.13
N GLY A 145 -9.34 -2.32 -0.40
CA GLY A 145 -8.09 -1.72 0.09
C GLY A 145 -7.37 -2.69 1.03
N VAL A 146 -6.04 -2.66 1.05
CA VAL A 146 -5.26 -3.58 1.89
C VAL A 146 -5.51 -3.39 3.40
N LEU A 147 -5.88 -2.19 3.80
CA LEU A 147 -6.19 -1.86 5.19
C LEU A 147 -7.69 -2.06 5.56
N ASP A 148 -8.51 -2.50 4.58
CA ASP A 148 -9.89 -2.97 4.80
C ASP A 148 -9.97 -4.50 4.96
N ILE A 149 -8.83 -5.19 4.95
CA ILE A 149 -8.78 -6.63 5.16
C ILE A 149 -9.17 -6.91 6.63
N PRO A 150 -10.10 -7.86 6.88
CA PRO A 150 -10.42 -8.26 8.24
C PRO A 150 -9.19 -8.90 8.92
N PRO A 151 -9.16 -8.95 10.25
CA PRO A 151 -8.13 -9.69 10.99
C PRO A 151 -7.98 -11.11 10.45
N ALA A 152 -6.73 -11.53 10.26
CA ALA A 152 -6.45 -12.88 9.77
C ALA A 152 -6.94 -13.95 10.77
N ARG A 153 -7.34 -15.09 10.23
CA ARG A 153 -7.68 -16.31 10.97
C ARG A 153 -6.69 -17.41 10.63
N ASP A 154 -6.80 -18.54 11.28
CA ASP A 154 -5.97 -19.71 10.99
C ASP A 154 -5.94 -20.02 9.50
N GLY A 155 -4.74 -20.04 8.94
CA GLY A 155 -4.50 -20.36 7.55
C GLY A 155 -5.05 -19.38 6.53
N THR A 156 -5.50 -18.17 6.93
CA THR A 156 -5.92 -17.13 5.98
C THR A 156 -4.83 -16.88 4.93
N ILE A 157 -5.23 -16.86 3.65
CA ILE A 157 -4.35 -16.50 2.55
C ILE A 157 -4.78 -15.16 1.98
N VAL A 158 -3.92 -14.17 2.12
CA VAL A 158 -4.10 -12.84 1.54
C VAL A 158 -3.39 -12.79 0.19
N ILE A 159 -4.12 -12.45 -0.88
CA ILE A 159 -3.57 -12.31 -2.22
C ILE A 159 -3.64 -10.84 -2.61
N LEU A 160 -2.47 -10.21 -2.74
CA LEU A 160 -2.34 -8.79 -3.05
C LEU A 160 -1.94 -8.58 -4.51
N GLU A 161 -2.77 -7.85 -5.26
CA GLU A 161 -2.33 -7.28 -6.53
C GLU A 161 -1.61 -5.97 -6.26
N LEU A 162 -0.33 -5.88 -6.64
CA LEU A 162 0.50 -4.69 -6.39
C LEU A 162 0.97 -4.03 -7.69
N SER A 163 0.71 -2.72 -7.78
CA SER A 163 1.29 -1.86 -8.82
C SER A 163 2.74 -1.49 -8.49
N SER A 164 3.48 -1.04 -9.51
CA SER A 164 4.84 -0.52 -9.31
C SER A 164 4.87 0.69 -8.36
N TYR A 165 3.87 1.56 -8.40
CA TYR A 165 3.77 2.72 -7.49
C TYR A 165 3.63 2.32 -6.02
N GLN A 166 2.83 1.29 -5.76
CA GLN A 166 2.64 0.76 -4.42
C GLN A 166 3.91 0.13 -3.88
N ILE A 167 4.58 -0.69 -4.69
CA ILE A 167 5.84 -1.34 -4.29
C ILE A 167 6.95 -0.31 -4.10
N ASP A 168 7.04 0.68 -5.00
CA ASP A 168 8.13 1.68 -4.99
C ASP A 168 8.12 2.55 -3.73
N LEU A 169 6.95 2.92 -3.25
CA LEU A 169 6.81 3.77 -2.06
C LEU A 169 6.77 2.99 -0.74
N ALA A 170 6.35 1.72 -0.75
CA ALA A 170 6.22 0.93 0.47
C ALA A 170 7.55 0.80 1.22
N ARG A 171 7.55 1.12 2.51
CA ARG A 171 8.75 1.01 3.36
C ARG A 171 8.90 -0.35 4.02
N ALA A 172 7.85 -1.15 4.04
CA ALA A 172 7.88 -2.53 4.47
C ALA A 172 7.25 -3.41 3.40
N LEU A 173 7.91 -4.50 3.06
CA LEU A 173 7.45 -5.54 2.15
C LEU A 173 7.87 -6.88 2.74
N ALA A 174 6.94 -7.78 2.97
CA ALA A 174 7.21 -9.09 3.55
C ALA A 174 6.20 -10.14 3.04
N PRO A 175 6.13 -10.39 1.71
CA PRO A 175 5.30 -11.46 1.17
C PRO A 175 5.92 -12.83 1.47
N ASP A 176 5.10 -13.85 1.71
CA ASP A 176 5.56 -15.24 1.74
C ASP A 176 5.85 -15.75 0.31
N ILE A 177 5.02 -15.33 -0.65
CA ILE A 177 5.19 -15.68 -2.07
C ILE A 177 5.09 -14.41 -2.90
N ALA A 178 6.04 -14.21 -3.79
CA ALA A 178 6.03 -13.12 -4.76
C ALA A 178 6.00 -13.66 -6.20
N VAL A 179 5.08 -13.15 -7.00
CA VAL A 179 4.88 -13.53 -8.40
C VAL A 179 5.14 -12.33 -9.30
N PHE A 180 6.06 -12.49 -10.26
CA PHE A 180 6.36 -11.49 -11.30
C PHE A 180 6.00 -12.04 -12.67
N ILE A 181 4.85 -11.62 -13.20
CA ILE A 181 4.27 -12.22 -14.40
C ILE A 181 5.04 -11.86 -15.66
N ASN A 182 5.29 -10.56 -15.88
CA ASN A 182 5.93 -10.03 -17.08
C ASN A 182 6.37 -8.58 -16.89
N LEU A 183 7.19 -8.11 -17.82
CA LEU A 183 7.66 -6.74 -17.88
C LEU A 183 7.54 -6.20 -19.32
N SER A 184 6.74 -5.17 -19.51
CA SER A 184 6.65 -4.39 -20.75
C SER A 184 6.62 -2.91 -20.41
N PRO A 185 7.01 -2.01 -21.32
CA PRO A 185 7.01 -0.57 -21.07
C PRO A 185 5.64 -0.07 -20.62
N ASP A 186 5.59 0.54 -19.44
CA ASP A 186 4.41 1.15 -18.85
C ASP A 186 4.84 2.17 -17.81
N HIS A 187 4.11 3.27 -17.64
CA HIS A 187 4.35 4.28 -16.61
C HIS A 187 5.80 4.79 -16.50
N LEU A 188 6.53 4.85 -17.63
CA LEU A 188 7.97 5.17 -17.65
C LEU A 188 8.29 6.57 -17.15
N ASP A 189 7.37 7.51 -17.33
CA ASP A 189 7.43 8.88 -16.81
C ASP A 189 7.48 8.92 -15.29
N ARG A 190 6.77 8.01 -14.63
CA ARG A 190 6.68 7.91 -13.17
C ARG A 190 7.85 7.15 -12.52
N HIS A 191 8.68 6.49 -13.32
CA HIS A 191 9.80 5.66 -12.86
C HIS A 191 11.16 6.07 -13.47
N ASN A 192 11.24 7.21 -14.17
CA ASN A 192 12.44 7.62 -14.88
C ASN A 192 12.94 6.55 -15.87
N GLY A 193 12.02 5.97 -16.63
CA GLY A 193 12.29 4.99 -17.66
C GLY A 193 12.18 3.54 -17.22
N MET A 194 12.54 2.61 -18.11
CA MET A 194 12.37 1.16 -17.94
C MET A 194 13.17 0.59 -16.76
N GLY A 195 14.38 1.13 -16.54
CA GLY A 195 15.24 0.70 -15.42
C GLY A 195 14.62 0.99 -14.06
N GLY A 196 14.07 2.18 -13.87
CA GLY A 196 13.35 2.54 -12.64
C GLY A 196 12.06 1.74 -12.46
N TYR A 197 11.31 1.51 -13.54
CA TYR A 197 10.10 0.70 -13.51
C TYR A 197 10.40 -0.76 -13.08
N PHE A 198 11.44 -1.36 -13.64
CA PHE A 198 11.91 -2.68 -13.22
C PHE A 198 12.38 -2.67 -11.75
N SER A 199 13.18 -1.67 -11.38
CA SER A 199 13.71 -1.53 -10.01
C SER A 199 12.60 -1.43 -8.97
N ALA A 200 11.54 -0.66 -9.26
CA ALA A 200 10.37 -0.57 -8.39
C ALA A 200 9.73 -1.94 -8.14
N LYS A 201 9.47 -2.72 -9.21
CA LYS A 201 8.87 -4.07 -9.06
C LYS A 201 9.81 -5.06 -8.39
N ARG A 202 11.13 -4.96 -8.68
CA ARG A 202 12.16 -5.83 -8.12
C ARG A 202 12.24 -5.73 -6.59
N ARG A 203 11.87 -4.59 -6.01
CA ARG A 203 11.84 -4.40 -4.55
C ARG A 203 11.00 -5.45 -3.83
N LEU A 204 9.91 -5.92 -4.43
CA LEU A 204 9.08 -6.98 -3.87
C LEU A 204 9.85 -8.28 -3.58
N PHE A 205 10.92 -8.53 -4.32
CA PHE A 205 11.76 -9.74 -4.23
C PHE A 205 13.01 -9.54 -3.38
N ILE A 206 13.59 -8.34 -3.41
CA ILE A 206 14.85 -8.05 -2.70
C ILE A 206 14.55 -7.56 -1.29
N ASP A 207 13.69 -6.56 -1.17
CA ASP A 207 13.35 -5.97 0.13
C ASP A 207 12.31 -6.86 0.86
N GLY A 208 11.40 -7.47 0.09
CA GLY A 208 10.36 -8.36 0.59
C GLY A 208 10.88 -9.73 1.02
N ASN A 209 11.99 -10.17 0.43
CA ASN A 209 12.66 -11.45 0.73
C ASN A 209 11.67 -12.63 0.89
N PRO A 210 10.82 -12.92 -0.11
CA PRO A 210 9.79 -13.95 0.00
C PRO A 210 10.39 -15.35 0.11
N ASP A 211 9.70 -16.25 0.81
CA ASP A 211 10.06 -17.67 0.90
C ASP A 211 10.11 -18.32 -0.50
N ARG A 212 9.25 -17.85 -1.41
CA ARG A 212 9.20 -18.32 -2.80
C ARG A 212 8.98 -17.17 -3.78
N SER A 213 9.73 -17.23 -4.87
CA SER A 213 9.64 -16.30 -6.02
C SER A 213 9.28 -17.05 -7.28
N ILE A 214 8.34 -16.53 -8.07
CA ILE A 214 7.85 -17.11 -9.33
C ILE A 214 7.83 -16.03 -10.40
#